data_f8d010caee700f9e85ca2899522bc424
#
_entry.id   f8d010caee700f9e85ca2899522bc424
#
_cell.length_a   1.000
_cell.length_b   1.000
_cell.length_c   1.000
_cell.angle_alpha   90.00
_cell.angle_beta   90.00
_cell.angle_gamma   90.00
#
_symmetry.space_group_name_H-M   'P 1'
#
loop_
_entity.id
_entity.type
_entity.pdbx_description
1 polymer ?
#
loop_
_entity_poly.entity_id
_entity_poly.type
_entity_poly.pdbx_seq_one_letter_code
_entity_poly.pdbx_strand_id
1 'polypeptide(L)'
;MSEFLIEDLFEMVYVVSKSFDSLNDFMDNAVKHYSSLFKLPTYGTMVFVLALLCVAAGTLFTLMLFSFPSSLLWGLFLGFLLFFVTVTLDYANSMLILRGDIIYDIRRTTGLSIFSWGVLLLFAFLGNVFALFLGKLWGVKLCLLGFSAAMMFRLTVFLSTSTSKTEKLFIASLINPLSCYLLFIAMWASADSSAVLSLITFLVPAVAISIASSALFTHLVSHVGVEVIGLSGLSVFKAFLLNWITNLNEPFEKILEELGETRDVKVDLIEFNSKEPKVLVVVPSVHPGPFKNVGSSLLPSMIKRSLEDALGCTVCVPHGLLGHEFDLASQLQNEKMIRSIVESVHFDAFEDKASPFIKASDGKATACCQIFGKTAFIAFTLAPKTTEDFPQELGTLVCRESEKLGLERCIIVNAHNSIDGTLSMNEMLVSLGNVAYSCLEKAVSLKRLPFEVGAATIFPKDFNLKDGMGPGGITVITVKVGKQKTAYVVIDGNNMVSGLREKILSALRTVGVDEGEVFTTDTHSVNAVVLNERGYHPIGEVIDHEKLITYITEATKNALSNMERVAAACRTLTVSNVRVIGESLLAKLCLLIDKALKRAKVTAIPIFATSGLLLMLILALT
;
A
#
# COMPACT_ATOMS: atom_id res chain seq x y z
N MET A 1 0.18 -15.30 40.62
CA MET A 1 0.53 -14.28 39.62
C MET A 1 1.32 -13.23 40.35
N SER A 2 2.58 -13.04 40.05
CA SER A 2 3.39 -12.07 40.79
C SER A 2 2.92 -10.65 40.44
N GLU A 3 2.75 -9.80 41.46
CA GLU A 3 2.44 -8.37 41.31
C GLU A 3 3.39 -7.67 40.33
N PHE A 4 4.61 -8.14 40.19
CA PHE A 4 5.63 -7.69 39.24
C PHE A 4 5.22 -7.82 37.74
N LEU A 5 4.46 -8.85 37.36
CA LEU A 5 4.04 -9.03 35.98
C LEU A 5 3.01 -7.98 35.55
N ILE A 6 2.22 -7.53 36.52
CA ILE A 6 1.17 -6.52 36.30
C ILE A 6 1.82 -5.13 36.23
N GLU A 7 2.82 -4.83 37.05
CA GLU A 7 3.54 -3.55 36.99
C GLU A 7 4.37 -3.40 35.71
N ASP A 8 5.15 -4.40 35.33
CA ASP A 8 5.93 -4.41 34.07
C ASP A 8 5.00 -4.28 32.83
N LEU A 9 3.83 -4.94 32.87
CA LEU A 9 2.81 -4.81 31.83
C LEU A 9 2.18 -3.42 31.79
N PHE A 10 1.90 -2.79 32.93
CA PHE A 10 1.28 -1.46 32.99
C PHE A 10 2.23 -0.36 32.52
N GLU A 11 3.51 -0.40 32.90
CA GLU A 11 4.52 0.55 32.39
C GLU A 11 4.70 0.40 30.87
N MET A 12 4.81 -0.82 30.39
CA MET A 12 4.91 -1.13 28.96
C MET A 12 3.69 -0.66 28.17
N VAL A 13 2.48 -0.92 28.67
CA VAL A 13 1.22 -0.52 28.07
C VAL A 13 1.12 0.99 27.89
N TYR A 14 1.59 1.78 28.86
CA TYR A 14 1.49 3.24 28.80
C TYR A 14 2.45 3.88 27.78
N VAL A 15 3.64 3.31 27.60
CA VAL A 15 4.67 3.85 26.69
C VAL A 15 4.45 3.40 25.24
N VAL A 16 4.14 2.12 25.03
CA VAL A 16 4.06 1.49 23.70
C VAL A 16 2.75 1.81 22.97
N SER A 17 1.63 1.87 23.67
CA SER A 17 0.34 2.05 23.02
C SER A 17 0.16 3.38 22.31
N LYS A 18 0.75 4.45 22.86
CA LYS A 18 0.57 5.80 22.33
C LYS A 18 1.31 6.04 21.01
N SER A 19 2.42 5.33 20.78
CA SER A 19 3.15 5.39 19.50
C SER A 19 2.56 4.42 18.46
N PHE A 20 2.10 3.25 18.88
CA PHE A 20 1.62 2.17 18.02
C PHE A 20 0.25 2.50 17.40
N ASP A 21 -0.73 2.94 18.20
CA ASP A 21 -2.05 3.33 17.69
C ASP A 21 -1.97 4.53 16.73
N SER A 22 -1.05 5.48 16.99
CA SER A 22 -0.88 6.67 16.13
C SER A 22 -0.27 6.34 14.76
N LEU A 23 0.59 5.33 14.66
CA LEU A 23 1.26 4.92 13.42
C LEU A 23 0.32 4.14 12.50
N ASN A 24 -0.48 3.24 13.06
CA ASN A 24 -1.46 2.45 12.29
C ASN A 24 -2.59 3.33 11.73
N ASP A 25 -3.18 4.21 12.55
CA ASP A 25 -4.18 5.20 12.10
C ASP A 25 -3.65 6.08 10.96
N PHE A 26 -2.35 6.29 10.92
CA PHE A 26 -1.70 7.15 9.96
C PHE A 26 -1.47 6.46 8.61
N MET A 27 -1.08 5.19 8.62
CA MET A 27 -0.94 4.37 7.42
C MET A 27 -2.30 4.20 6.71
N ASP A 28 -3.35 3.94 7.47
CA ASP A 28 -4.73 3.85 6.96
C ASP A 28 -5.20 5.14 6.30
N ASN A 29 -4.88 6.30 6.88
CA ASN A 29 -5.22 7.60 6.30
C ASN A 29 -4.45 7.88 5.00
N ALA A 30 -3.19 7.48 4.89
CA ALA A 30 -2.41 7.61 3.67
C ALA A 30 -3.02 6.78 2.52
N VAL A 31 -3.42 5.55 2.77
CA VAL A 31 -4.05 4.66 1.77
C VAL A 31 -5.39 5.22 1.28
N LYS A 32 -6.23 5.76 2.16
CA LYS A 32 -7.53 6.36 1.79
C LYS A 32 -7.41 7.50 0.76
N HIS A 33 -6.38 8.32 0.87
CA HIS A 33 -6.19 9.46 -0.05
C HIS A 33 -5.74 9.03 -1.46
N TYR A 34 -5.11 7.88 -1.62
CA TYR A 34 -4.55 7.45 -2.92
C TYR A 34 -5.50 6.57 -3.74
N SER A 35 -6.46 5.91 -3.11
CA SER A 35 -7.35 4.95 -3.80
C SER A 35 -8.24 5.59 -4.88
N SER A 36 -8.61 6.87 -4.73
CA SER A 36 -9.51 7.57 -5.65
C SER A 36 -8.82 8.26 -6.84
N LEU A 37 -7.51 8.54 -6.76
CA LEU A 37 -6.79 9.42 -7.70
C LEU A 37 -6.38 8.75 -9.03
N PHE A 38 -6.44 7.42 -9.18
CA PHE A 38 -5.74 6.73 -10.27
C PHE A 38 -6.61 5.84 -11.17
N LYS A 39 -7.94 5.86 -11.02
CA LYS A 39 -8.86 5.17 -11.96
C LYS A 39 -9.12 6.03 -13.20
N LEU A 40 -8.38 5.76 -14.27
CA LEU A 40 -8.73 6.33 -15.58
C LEU A 40 -9.68 5.39 -16.34
N PRO A 41 -10.75 5.93 -16.98
CA PRO A 41 -11.63 5.17 -17.87
C PRO A 41 -10.87 4.54 -19.06
N THR A 42 -11.56 3.75 -19.87
CA THR A 42 -10.96 3.23 -21.10
C THR A 42 -10.58 4.38 -22.04
N TYR A 43 -9.54 4.20 -22.84
CA TYR A 43 -9.06 5.26 -23.76
C TYR A 43 -10.18 5.74 -24.70
N GLY A 44 -11.00 4.82 -25.23
CA GLY A 44 -12.14 5.18 -26.08
C GLY A 44 -13.16 6.09 -25.40
N THR A 45 -13.51 5.78 -24.12
CA THR A 45 -14.40 6.63 -23.32
C THR A 45 -13.79 8.01 -23.11
N MET A 46 -12.50 8.08 -22.83
CA MET A 46 -11.80 9.35 -22.61
C MET A 46 -11.76 10.22 -23.87
N VAL A 47 -11.49 9.62 -25.04
CA VAL A 47 -11.51 10.32 -26.34
C VAL A 47 -12.90 10.86 -26.65
N PHE A 48 -13.95 10.08 -26.37
CA PHE A 48 -15.34 10.52 -26.53
C PHE A 48 -15.68 11.71 -25.62
N VAL A 49 -15.33 11.63 -24.33
CA VAL A 49 -15.52 12.75 -23.38
C VAL A 49 -14.75 13.99 -23.82
N LEU A 50 -13.50 13.82 -24.27
CA LEU A 50 -12.68 14.91 -24.77
C LEU A 50 -13.33 15.59 -26.00
N ALA A 51 -13.89 14.81 -26.94
CA ALA A 51 -14.59 15.35 -28.09
C ALA A 51 -15.80 16.21 -27.68
N LEU A 52 -16.61 15.72 -26.73
CA LEU A 52 -17.74 16.48 -26.19
C LEU A 52 -17.30 17.80 -25.53
N LEU A 53 -16.24 17.78 -24.73
CA LEU A 53 -15.73 18.99 -24.07
C LEU A 53 -15.20 20.02 -25.08
N CYS A 54 -14.45 19.58 -26.10
CA CYS A 54 -13.94 20.46 -27.15
C CYS A 54 -15.07 21.08 -27.98
N VAL A 55 -16.07 20.30 -28.35
CA VAL A 55 -17.25 20.78 -29.10
C VAL A 55 -18.05 21.77 -28.25
N ALA A 56 -18.28 21.47 -26.98
CA ALA A 56 -18.96 22.39 -26.05
C ALA A 56 -18.21 23.71 -25.91
N ALA A 57 -16.87 23.66 -25.72
CA ALA A 57 -16.04 24.86 -25.59
C ALA A 57 -16.03 25.69 -26.89
N GLY A 58 -15.89 25.06 -28.04
CA GLY A 58 -15.96 25.72 -29.35
C GLY A 58 -17.32 26.40 -29.57
N THR A 59 -18.41 25.70 -29.23
CA THR A 59 -19.77 26.24 -29.34
C THR A 59 -19.99 27.43 -28.40
N LEU A 60 -19.61 27.30 -27.12
CA LEU A 60 -19.73 28.41 -26.15
C LEU A 60 -18.92 29.63 -26.59
N PHE A 61 -17.72 29.45 -27.14
CA PHE A 61 -16.93 30.56 -27.62
C PHE A 61 -17.59 31.29 -28.81
N THR A 62 -18.08 30.53 -29.80
CA THR A 62 -18.68 31.11 -31.00
C THR A 62 -20.07 31.71 -30.77
N LEU A 63 -20.80 31.27 -29.73
CA LEU A 63 -22.05 31.94 -29.29
C LEU A 63 -21.83 33.40 -28.88
N MET A 64 -20.66 33.76 -28.36
CA MET A 64 -20.32 35.15 -28.07
C MET A 64 -20.06 35.98 -29.33
N LEU A 65 -19.55 35.32 -30.39
CA LEU A 65 -19.05 36.02 -31.58
C LEU A 65 -20.13 36.20 -32.66
N PHE A 66 -20.89 35.18 -32.93
CA PHE A 66 -21.80 35.09 -34.07
C PHE A 66 -23.25 34.94 -33.64
N SER A 67 -24.18 35.41 -34.47
CA SER A 67 -25.60 35.16 -34.27
C SER A 67 -26.00 33.73 -34.67
N PHE A 68 -27.09 33.24 -34.07
CA PHE A 68 -27.69 31.96 -34.45
C PHE A 68 -28.29 32.02 -35.87
N PRO A 69 -28.16 31.00 -36.75
CA PRO A 69 -27.55 29.68 -36.52
C PRO A 69 -26.04 29.58 -36.83
N SER A 70 -25.41 30.64 -37.34
CA SER A 70 -24.00 30.67 -37.73
C SER A 70 -23.07 30.33 -36.57
N SER A 71 -23.41 30.77 -35.34
CA SER A 71 -22.65 30.43 -34.14
C SER A 71 -22.53 28.91 -33.90
N LEU A 72 -23.58 28.16 -34.15
CA LEU A 72 -23.55 26.71 -34.00
C LEU A 72 -22.64 26.02 -35.03
N LEU A 73 -22.73 26.42 -36.30
CA LEU A 73 -21.88 25.88 -37.36
C LEU A 73 -20.39 26.14 -37.12
N TRP A 74 -20.06 27.40 -36.81
CA TRP A 74 -18.67 27.77 -36.46
C TRP A 74 -18.20 27.14 -35.16
N GLY A 75 -19.12 26.92 -34.20
CA GLY A 75 -18.84 26.23 -32.94
C GLY A 75 -18.49 24.76 -33.14
N LEU A 76 -19.26 24.05 -33.96
CA LEU A 76 -18.95 22.68 -34.31
C LEU A 76 -17.61 22.59 -35.07
N PHE A 77 -17.36 23.47 -36.05
CA PHE A 77 -16.11 23.52 -36.77
C PHE A 77 -14.91 23.75 -35.83
N LEU A 78 -14.97 24.78 -35.00
CA LEU A 78 -13.94 25.08 -34.02
C LEU A 78 -13.76 23.94 -33.02
N GLY A 79 -14.85 23.36 -32.53
CA GLY A 79 -14.82 22.25 -31.57
C GLY A 79 -14.12 21.00 -32.12
N PHE A 80 -14.42 20.62 -33.38
CA PHE A 80 -13.71 19.52 -34.05
C PHE A 80 -12.24 19.84 -34.29
N LEU A 81 -11.90 21.08 -34.66
CA LEU A 81 -10.52 21.50 -34.83
C LEU A 81 -9.74 21.44 -33.52
N LEU A 82 -10.32 21.92 -32.42
CA LEU A 82 -9.75 21.86 -31.07
C LEU A 82 -9.54 20.40 -30.61
N PHE A 83 -10.51 19.55 -30.86
CA PHE A 83 -10.40 18.13 -30.57
C PHE A 83 -9.25 17.47 -31.35
N PHE A 84 -9.18 17.70 -32.67
CA PHE A 84 -8.12 17.14 -33.50
C PHE A 84 -6.73 17.62 -33.07
N VAL A 85 -6.57 18.93 -32.80
CA VAL A 85 -5.31 19.50 -32.31
C VAL A 85 -4.95 18.91 -30.96
N THR A 86 -5.90 18.80 -30.03
CA THR A 86 -5.65 18.23 -28.69
C THR A 86 -5.20 16.78 -28.77
N VAL A 87 -5.89 15.93 -29.53
CA VAL A 87 -5.51 14.51 -29.68
C VAL A 87 -4.13 14.37 -30.35
N THR A 88 -3.86 15.17 -31.37
CA THR A 88 -2.53 15.15 -32.06
C THR A 88 -1.42 15.57 -31.10
N LEU A 89 -1.63 16.62 -30.32
CA LEU A 89 -0.64 17.11 -29.37
C LEU A 89 -0.50 16.19 -28.14
N ASP A 90 -1.56 15.53 -27.71
CA ASP A 90 -1.47 14.50 -26.66
C ASP A 90 -0.64 13.29 -27.13
N TYR A 91 -0.83 12.89 -28.39
CA TYR A 91 0.02 11.87 -29.02
C TYR A 91 1.49 12.33 -29.12
N ALA A 92 1.72 13.57 -29.59
CA ALA A 92 3.07 14.13 -29.66
C ALA A 92 3.72 14.27 -28.29
N ASN A 93 2.96 14.68 -27.27
CA ASN A 93 3.45 14.73 -25.89
C ASN A 93 3.90 13.35 -25.40
N SER A 94 3.05 12.34 -25.55
CA SER A 94 3.35 10.98 -25.07
C SER A 94 4.51 10.33 -25.84
N MET A 95 4.50 10.41 -27.20
CA MET A 95 5.40 9.65 -28.05
C MET A 95 6.71 10.36 -28.40
N LEU A 96 6.73 11.71 -28.38
CA LEU A 96 7.89 12.49 -28.82
C LEU A 96 8.52 13.27 -27.64
N ILE A 97 7.75 14.14 -26.97
CA ILE A 97 8.28 15.07 -25.97
C ILE A 97 8.63 14.33 -24.67
N LEU A 98 7.68 13.56 -24.15
CA LEU A 98 7.82 12.78 -22.91
C LEU A 98 8.25 11.33 -23.19
N ARG A 99 8.81 11.07 -24.38
CA ARG A 99 9.30 9.73 -24.72
C ARG A 99 10.26 9.21 -23.65
N GLY A 100 9.93 8.04 -23.09
CA GLY A 100 10.69 7.42 -21.99
C GLY A 100 10.21 7.82 -20.60
N ASP A 101 9.20 8.68 -20.47
CA ASP A 101 8.51 8.88 -19.19
C ASP A 101 7.60 7.68 -18.91
N ILE A 102 7.89 6.98 -17.82
CA ILE A 102 7.18 5.73 -17.47
C ILE A 102 5.74 6.02 -17.01
N ILE A 103 5.47 7.23 -16.50
CA ILE A 103 4.17 7.63 -15.99
C ILE A 103 3.24 8.10 -17.11
N TYR A 104 3.77 8.87 -18.09
CA TYR A 104 2.92 9.54 -19.09
C TYR A 104 2.79 8.75 -20.39
N ASP A 105 1.87 7.81 -20.40
CA ASP A 105 1.31 7.20 -21.61
C ASP A 105 0.21 8.08 -22.24
N ILE A 106 -0.32 7.67 -23.41
CA ILE A 106 -1.37 8.42 -24.10
C ILE A 106 -2.67 8.55 -23.28
N ARG A 107 -2.99 7.57 -22.45
CA ARG A 107 -4.21 7.62 -21.59
C ARG A 107 -4.09 8.74 -20.56
N ARG A 108 -2.94 8.84 -19.88
CA ARG A 108 -2.71 9.84 -18.84
C ARG A 108 -2.55 11.25 -19.42
N THR A 109 -1.94 11.36 -20.60
CA THR A 109 -1.88 12.64 -21.33
C THR A 109 -3.27 13.12 -21.73
N THR A 110 -4.10 12.21 -22.28
CA THR A 110 -5.50 12.52 -22.62
C THR A 110 -6.33 12.83 -21.36
N GLY A 111 -6.10 12.10 -20.25
CA GLY A 111 -6.73 12.42 -18.97
C GLY A 111 -6.43 13.84 -18.49
N LEU A 112 -5.18 14.26 -18.55
CA LEU A 112 -4.76 15.61 -18.21
C LEU A 112 -5.44 16.66 -19.14
N SER A 113 -5.61 16.34 -20.42
CA SER A 113 -6.32 17.19 -21.36
C SER A 113 -7.81 17.30 -21.06
N ILE A 114 -8.49 16.24 -20.64
CA ILE A 114 -9.89 16.28 -20.18
C ILE A 114 -10.06 17.25 -19.02
N PHE A 115 -9.21 17.16 -17.99
CA PHE A 115 -9.26 18.10 -16.85
C PHE A 115 -8.97 19.54 -17.29
N SER A 116 -7.98 19.74 -18.18
CA SER A 116 -7.65 21.07 -18.73
C SER A 116 -8.84 21.67 -19.48
N TRP A 117 -9.54 20.87 -20.31
CA TRP A 117 -10.74 21.30 -21.02
C TRP A 117 -11.92 21.55 -20.07
N GLY A 118 -12.02 20.83 -18.95
CA GLY A 118 -13.01 21.14 -17.90
C GLY A 118 -12.80 22.55 -17.31
N VAL A 119 -11.54 22.91 -17.03
CA VAL A 119 -11.20 24.28 -16.59
C VAL A 119 -11.54 25.31 -17.66
N LEU A 120 -11.13 25.07 -18.92
CA LEU A 120 -11.42 25.96 -20.04
C LEU A 120 -12.92 26.16 -20.27
N LEU A 121 -13.71 25.09 -20.15
CA LEU A 121 -15.16 25.14 -20.30
C LEU A 121 -15.83 26.04 -19.25
N LEU A 122 -15.36 25.98 -17.99
CA LEU A 122 -15.81 26.87 -16.93
C LEU A 122 -15.58 28.36 -17.30
N PHE A 123 -14.37 28.67 -17.76
CA PHE A 123 -14.05 30.05 -18.18
C PHE A 123 -14.78 30.47 -19.46
N ALA A 124 -15.02 29.58 -20.42
CA ALA A 124 -15.84 29.84 -21.58
C ALA A 124 -17.29 30.13 -21.21
N PHE A 125 -17.86 29.39 -20.24
CA PHE A 125 -19.19 29.65 -19.69
C PHE A 125 -19.25 31.04 -19.02
N LEU A 126 -18.32 31.34 -18.11
CA LEU A 126 -18.20 32.63 -17.45
C LEU A 126 -18.01 33.75 -18.49
N GLY A 127 -17.23 33.52 -19.54
CA GLY A 127 -17.03 34.44 -20.65
C GLY A 127 -18.35 34.83 -21.35
N ASN A 128 -19.22 33.84 -21.60
CA ASN A 128 -20.54 34.14 -22.16
C ASN A 128 -21.39 35.00 -21.21
N VAL A 129 -21.40 34.69 -19.91
CA VAL A 129 -22.13 35.48 -18.93
C VAL A 129 -21.63 36.95 -18.89
N PHE A 130 -20.31 37.12 -18.84
CA PHE A 130 -19.71 38.49 -18.81
C PHE A 130 -19.90 39.25 -20.13
N ALA A 131 -19.91 38.52 -21.26
CA ALA A 131 -20.18 39.15 -22.55
C ALA A 131 -21.54 39.84 -22.62
N LEU A 132 -22.55 39.34 -21.89
CA LEU A 132 -23.88 39.94 -21.82
C LEU A 132 -23.87 41.33 -21.11
N PHE A 133 -22.96 41.52 -20.16
CA PHE A 133 -22.93 42.75 -19.33
C PHE A 133 -21.83 43.72 -19.76
N LEU A 134 -20.66 43.22 -20.18
CA LEU A 134 -19.45 44.02 -20.44
C LEU A 134 -19.01 43.99 -21.92
N GLY A 135 -19.74 43.27 -22.76
CA GLY A 135 -19.45 43.14 -24.18
C GLY A 135 -18.56 41.97 -24.54
N LYS A 136 -18.55 41.62 -25.85
CA LYS A 136 -17.90 40.41 -26.39
C LYS A 136 -16.39 40.31 -26.08
N LEU A 137 -15.69 41.44 -26.11
CA LEU A 137 -14.26 41.48 -25.84
C LEU A 137 -13.93 40.99 -24.42
N TRP A 138 -14.72 41.33 -23.41
CA TRP A 138 -14.54 40.83 -22.05
C TRP A 138 -14.80 39.32 -21.95
N GLY A 139 -15.75 38.81 -22.72
CA GLY A 139 -16.00 37.39 -22.80
C GLY A 139 -14.79 36.63 -23.35
N VAL A 140 -14.17 37.16 -24.41
CA VAL A 140 -12.95 36.60 -24.98
C VAL A 140 -11.76 36.68 -24.00
N LYS A 141 -11.59 37.82 -23.32
CA LYS A 141 -10.56 38.00 -22.29
C LYS A 141 -10.66 36.92 -21.18
N LEU A 142 -11.88 36.58 -20.74
CA LEU A 142 -12.10 35.51 -19.77
C LEU A 142 -11.76 34.13 -20.31
N CYS A 143 -12.08 33.84 -21.58
CA CYS A 143 -11.64 32.59 -22.19
C CYS A 143 -10.10 32.49 -22.23
N LEU A 144 -9.39 33.57 -22.52
CA LEU A 144 -7.93 33.60 -22.50
C LEU A 144 -7.35 33.40 -21.10
N LEU A 145 -8.02 33.92 -20.06
CA LEU A 145 -7.65 33.62 -18.68
C LEU A 145 -7.82 32.13 -18.37
N GLY A 146 -8.84 31.47 -18.93
CA GLY A 146 -9.02 30.02 -18.84
C GLY A 146 -7.86 29.22 -19.41
N PHE A 147 -7.29 29.65 -20.55
CA PHE A 147 -6.07 29.01 -21.08
C PHE A 147 -4.87 29.18 -20.15
N SER A 148 -4.73 30.34 -19.51
CA SER A 148 -3.69 30.58 -18.50
C SER A 148 -3.86 29.64 -17.30
N ALA A 149 -5.09 29.46 -16.82
CA ALA A 149 -5.40 28.51 -15.76
C ALA A 149 -5.10 27.06 -16.18
N ALA A 150 -5.41 26.68 -17.43
CA ALA A 150 -5.06 25.36 -17.96
C ALA A 150 -3.54 25.16 -18.05
N MET A 151 -2.77 26.18 -18.45
CA MET A 151 -1.30 26.14 -18.45
C MET A 151 -0.75 25.93 -17.03
N MET A 152 -1.23 26.69 -16.04
CA MET A 152 -0.85 26.53 -14.63
C MET A 152 -1.16 25.13 -14.12
N PHE A 153 -2.36 24.62 -14.39
CA PHE A 153 -2.77 23.29 -14.00
C PHE A 153 -1.88 22.20 -14.60
N ARG A 154 -1.70 22.20 -15.93
CA ARG A 154 -0.87 21.20 -16.62
C ARG A 154 0.58 21.22 -16.14
N LEU A 155 1.15 22.41 -15.98
CA LEU A 155 2.53 22.57 -15.53
C LEU A 155 2.70 22.08 -14.09
N THR A 156 1.78 22.41 -13.19
CA THR A 156 1.78 21.93 -11.80
C THR A 156 1.72 20.40 -11.75
N VAL A 157 0.84 19.78 -12.54
CA VAL A 157 0.70 18.32 -12.58
C VAL A 157 1.97 17.67 -13.15
N PHE A 158 2.50 18.14 -14.27
CA PHE A 158 3.71 17.58 -14.84
C PHE A 158 4.94 17.73 -13.92
N LEU A 159 5.14 18.90 -13.32
CA LEU A 159 6.24 19.13 -12.36
C LEU A 159 6.15 18.20 -11.14
N SER A 160 4.92 17.92 -10.69
CA SER A 160 4.70 17.11 -9.50
C SER A 160 4.80 15.60 -9.75
N THR A 161 4.52 15.12 -10.96
CA THR A 161 4.32 13.69 -11.21
C THR A 161 5.25 13.08 -12.26
N SER A 162 5.71 13.86 -13.27
CA SER A 162 6.56 13.34 -14.34
C SER A 162 8.02 13.17 -13.90
N THR A 163 8.67 12.15 -14.44
CA THR A 163 10.11 11.86 -14.25
C THR A 163 11.00 12.47 -15.33
N SER A 164 10.41 13.08 -16.34
CA SER A 164 11.12 13.72 -17.44
C SER A 164 11.86 14.99 -17.01
N LYS A 165 12.82 15.43 -17.83
CA LYS A 165 13.57 16.68 -17.61
C LYS A 165 12.65 17.89 -17.64
N THR A 166 12.96 18.90 -16.83
CA THR A 166 12.13 20.10 -16.63
C THR A 166 11.82 20.84 -17.94
N GLU A 167 12.79 20.92 -18.89
CA GLU A 167 12.58 21.58 -20.17
C GLU A 167 11.49 20.91 -21.01
N LYS A 168 11.46 19.56 -20.99
CA LYS A 168 10.41 18.78 -21.66
C LYS A 168 9.04 19.01 -21.02
N LEU A 169 9.00 19.16 -19.69
CA LEU A 169 7.76 19.41 -18.95
C LEU A 169 7.15 20.77 -19.30
N PHE A 170 7.99 21.79 -19.46
CA PHE A 170 7.52 23.10 -19.94
C PHE A 170 6.91 23.00 -21.33
N ILE A 171 7.59 22.35 -22.27
CA ILE A 171 7.07 22.18 -23.64
C ILE A 171 5.76 21.39 -23.61
N ALA A 172 5.72 20.23 -22.92
CA ALA A 172 4.55 19.35 -22.86
C ALA A 172 3.33 20.02 -22.21
N SER A 173 3.56 20.90 -21.21
CA SER A 173 2.48 21.59 -20.52
C SER A 173 1.89 22.73 -21.33
N LEU A 174 2.71 23.44 -22.11
CA LEU A 174 2.34 24.67 -22.79
C LEU A 174 1.83 24.44 -24.22
N ILE A 175 2.36 23.45 -24.95
CA ILE A 175 2.09 23.29 -26.39
C ILE A 175 0.60 23.16 -26.72
N ASN A 176 -0.14 22.37 -25.94
CA ASN A 176 -1.59 22.17 -26.17
C ASN A 176 -2.40 23.44 -25.87
N PRO A 177 -2.33 24.06 -24.66
CA PRO A 177 -3.07 25.30 -24.38
C PRO A 177 -2.68 26.44 -25.34
N LEU A 178 -1.41 26.59 -25.70
CA LEU A 178 -0.96 27.63 -26.63
C LEU A 178 -1.52 27.45 -28.04
N SER A 179 -1.49 26.22 -28.57
CA SER A 179 -2.06 25.94 -29.89
C SER A 179 -3.56 26.21 -29.92
N CYS A 180 -4.30 25.81 -28.90
CA CYS A 180 -5.71 26.09 -28.77
C CYS A 180 -5.99 27.59 -28.57
N TYR A 181 -5.17 28.28 -27.78
CA TYR A 181 -5.24 29.73 -27.62
C TYR A 181 -5.18 30.47 -28.96
N LEU A 182 -4.21 30.10 -29.82
CA LEU A 182 -4.05 30.72 -31.15
C LEU A 182 -5.28 30.46 -32.04
N LEU A 183 -5.92 29.30 -31.97
CA LEU A 183 -7.17 29.03 -32.69
C LEU A 183 -8.33 29.91 -32.22
N PHE A 184 -8.42 30.20 -30.92
CA PHE A 184 -9.42 31.13 -30.38
C PHE A 184 -9.17 32.55 -30.87
N ILE A 185 -7.91 33.00 -30.91
CA ILE A 185 -7.59 34.34 -31.44
C ILE A 185 -7.87 34.40 -32.95
N ALA A 186 -7.56 33.36 -33.72
CA ALA A 186 -7.89 33.34 -35.15
C ALA A 186 -9.40 33.41 -35.40
N MET A 187 -10.19 32.72 -34.59
CA MET A 187 -11.65 32.79 -34.65
C MET A 187 -12.18 34.19 -34.26
N TRP A 188 -11.61 34.81 -33.19
CA TRP A 188 -11.89 36.18 -32.84
C TRP A 188 -11.60 37.14 -34.01
N ALA A 189 -10.38 37.05 -34.58
CA ALA A 189 -9.96 37.93 -35.68
C ALA A 189 -10.85 37.84 -36.92
N SER A 190 -11.53 36.69 -37.15
CA SER A 190 -12.49 36.52 -38.25
C SER A 190 -13.84 37.22 -37.98
N ALA A 191 -14.17 37.43 -36.71
CA ALA A 191 -15.42 38.11 -36.30
C ALA A 191 -15.23 39.61 -36.01
N ASP A 192 -14.08 39.95 -35.40
CA ASP A 192 -13.69 41.31 -35.02
C ASP A 192 -12.17 41.44 -34.99
N SER A 193 -11.60 42.27 -35.82
CA SER A 193 -10.16 42.49 -35.85
C SER A 193 -9.62 43.41 -34.75
N SER A 194 -10.52 44.02 -33.96
CA SER A 194 -10.12 44.85 -32.85
C SER A 194 -9.36 44.09 -31.77
N ALA A 195 -8.43 44.71 -31.11
CA ALA A 195 -7.67 44.19 -30.00
C ALA A 195 -6.85 42.90 -30.28
N VAL A 196 -6.78 42.37 -31.53
CA VAL A 196 -6.06 41.14 -31.85
C VAL A 196 -4.60 41.19 -31.39
N LEU A 197 -3.92 42.30 -31.63
CA LEU A 197 -2.52 42.48 -31.23
C LEU A 197 -2.35 42.44 -29.71
N SER A 198 -3.21 43.09 -28.95
CA SER A 198 -3.16 43.10 -27.49
C SER A 198 -3.50 41.72 -26.91
N LEU A 199 -4.43 40.98 -27.50
CA LEU A 199 -4.74 39.61 -27.11
C LEU A 199 -3.58 38.63 -27.40
N ILE A 200 -2.84 38.83 -28.49
CA ILE A 200 -1.63 38.05 -28.80
C ILE A 200 -0.50 38.41 -27.82
N THR A 201 -0.28 39.69 -27.56
CA THR A 201 0.81 40.12 -26.65
C THR A 201 0.56 39.69 -25.20
N PHE A 202 -0.69 39.49 -24.79
CA PHE A 202 -1.03 38.91 -23.49
C PHE A 202 -0.47 37.49 -23.29
N LEU A 203 -0.15 36.79 -24.36
CA LEU A 203 0.43 35.44 -24.27
C LEU A 203 1.74 35.45 -23.46
N VAL A 204 2.55 36.49 -23.56
CA VAL A 204 3.83 36.59 -22.86
C VAL A 204 3.66 36.61 -21.33
N PRO A 205 2.89 37.53 -20.75
CA PRO A 205 2.64 37.50 -19.31
C PRO A 205 1.83 36.25 -18.86
N ALA A 206 0.93 35.73 -19.72
CA ALA A 206 0.18 34.51 -19.42
C ALA A 206 1.11 33.31 -19.21
N VAL A 207 2.08 33.09 -20.10
CA VAL A 207 3.08 32.02 -19.96
C VAL A 207 4.00 32.28 -18.78
N ALA A 208 4.54 33.48 -18.64
CA ALA A 208 5.48 33.83 -17.57
C ALA A 208 4.86 33.64 -16.17
N ILE A 209 3.65 34.14 -15.95
CA ILE A 209 2.93 34.02 -14.68
C ILE A 209 2.54 32.56 -14.44
N SER A 210 2.11 31.83 -15.46
CA SER A 210 1.80 30.39 -15.32
C SER A 210 3.02 29.57 -14.89
N ILE A 211 4.18 29.83 -15.46
CA ILE A 211 5.43 29.19 -15.07
C ILE A 211 5.82 29.57 -13.64
N ALA A 212 5.83 30.87 -13.32
CA ALA A 212 6.21 31.36 -12.00
C ALA A 212 5.32 30.83 -10.87
N SER A 213 4.00 30.86 -11.07
CA SER A 213 3.05 30.38 -10.07
C SER A 213 3.13 28.87 -9.85
N SER A 214 3.23 28.09 -10.93
CA SER A 214 3.35 26.63 -10.81
C SER A 214 4.70 26.22 -10.20
N ALA A 215 5.80 26.88 -10.58
CA ALA A 215 7.12 26.65 -9.99
C ALA A 215 7.15 27.01 -8.50
N LEU A 216 6.57 28.17 -8.12
CA LEU A 216 6.47 28.59 -6.72
C LEU A 216 5.66 27.61 -5.90
N PHE A 217 4.47 27.21 -6.37
CA PHE A 217 3.63 26.26 -5.68
C PHE A 217 4.32 24.92 -5.46
N THR A 218 4.87 24.33 -6.54
CA THR A 218 5.55 23.04 -6.46
C THR A 218 6.82 23.11 -5.60
N HIS A 219 7.56 24.22 -5.64
CA HIS A 219 8.71 24.45 -4.77
C HIS A 219 8.32 24.47 -3.29
N LEU A 220 7.28 25.22 -2.91
CA LEU A 220 6.82 25.33 -1.53
C LEU A 220 6.32 23.99 -0.97
N VAL A 221 5.60 23.22 -1.78
CA VAL A 221 5.15 21.87 -1.38
C VAL A 221 6.32 20.91 -1.28
N SER A 222 7.25 20.95 -2.24
CA SER A 222 8.43 20.10 -2.27
C SER A 222 9.39 20.35 -1.11
N HIS A 223 9.54 21.61 -0.69
CA HIS A 223 10.44 22.02 0.39
C HIS A 223 10.07 21.40 1.74
N VAL A 224 8.80 21.04 1.95
CA VAL A 224 8.36 20.32 3.15
C VAL A 224 9.17 19.02 3.36
N GLY A 225 9.51 18.32 2.29
CA GLY A 225 10.34 17.13 2.38
C GLY A 225 11.76 17.44 2.87
N VAL A 226 12.34 18.55 2.43
CA VAL A 226 13.66 19.00 2.91
C VAL A 226 13.59 19.32 4.41
N GLU A 227 12.52 19.97 4.87
CA GLU A 227 12.30 20.30 6.28
C GLU A 227 12.15 19.05 7.18
N VAL A 228 11.55 17.96 6.67
CA VAL A 228 11.18 16.79 7.48
C VAL A 228 12.18 15.65 7.38
N ILE A 229 12.65 15.33 6.17
CA ILE A 229 13.50 14.17 5.91
C ILE A 229 14.82 14.49 5.20
N GLY A 230 15.08 15.76 4.89
CA GLY A 230 16.30 16.19 4.18
C GLY A 230 16.26 15.98 2.64
N LEU A 231 15.17 15.44 2.10
CA LEU A 231 14.99 15.19 0.66
C LEU A 231 13.79 15.97 0.11
N SER A 232 13.81 16.26 -1.20
CA SER A 232 12.68 16.89 -1.87
C SER A 232 11.39 16.05 -1.72
N GLY A 233 10.33 16.64 -1.20
CA GLY A 233 9.04 15.94 -1.05
C GLY A 233 8.46 15.45 -2.37
N LEU A 234 8.65 16.20 -3.47
CA LEU A 234 8.25 15.74 -4.81
C LEU A 234 9.08 14.57 -5.31
N SER A 235 10.36 14.44 -4.93
CA SER A 235 11.17 13.28 -5.30
C SER A 235 10.65 12.01 -4.63
N VAL A 236 10.29 12.10 -3.34
CA VAL A 236 9.67 11.00 -2.61
C VAL A 236 8.32 10.63 -3.22
N PHE A 237 7.48 11.63 -3.50
CA PHE A 237 6.18 11.41 -4.13
C PHE A 237 6.30 10.76 -5.52
N LYS A 238 7.23 11.20 -6.36
CA LYS A 238 7.48 10.60 -7.68
C LYS A 238 7.97 9.15 -7.56
N ALA A 239 8.85 8.85 -6.63
CA ALA A 239 9.33 7.50 -6.38
C ALA A 239 8.19 6.57 -5.94
N PHE A 240 7.35 7.02 -5.01
CA PHE A 240 6.12 6.33 -4.62
C PHE A 240 5.16 6.12 -5.81
N LEU A 241 4.93 7.17 -6.61
CA LEU A 241 4.03 7.12 -7.76
C LEU A 241 4.50 6.15 -8.84
N LEU A 242 5.82 6.04 -9.07
CA LEU A 242 6.41 5.06 -9.97
C LEU A 242 6.08 3.63 -9.52
N ASN A 243 6.27 3.32 -8.24
CA ASN A 243 5.86 2.01 -7.74
C ASN A 243 4.36 1.79 -7.88
N TRP A 244 3.55 2.77 -7.48
CA TRP A 244 2.10 2.66 -7.53
C TRP A 244 1.55 2.35 -8.92
N ILE A 245 2.06 3.04 -9.95
CA ILE A 245 1.57 2.96 -11.33
C ILE A 245 2.21 1.82 -12.12
N THR A 246 3.51 1.58 -11.91
CA THR A 246 4.31 0.72 -12.80
C THR A 246 4.95 -0.48 -12.10
N ASN A 247 4.75 -0.63 -10.79
CA ASN A 247 5.42 -1.61 -9.92
C ASN A 247 6.95 -1.47 -9.88
N LEU A 248 7.51 -0.32 -10.26
CA LEU A 248 8.93 -0.06 -10.16
C LEU A 248 9.28 0.37 -8.73
N ASN A 249 9.87 -0.54 -7.94
CA ASN A 249 10.16 -0.35 -6.51
C ASN A 249 11.50 0.36 -6.25
N GLU A 250 12.51 0.16 -7.12
CA GLU A 250 13.88 0.63 -6.91
C GLU A 250 14.00 2.10 -6.49
N PRO A 251 13.33 3.10 -7.13
CA PRO A 251 13.47 4.49 -6.72
C PRO A 251 12.98 4.79 -5.31
N PHE A 252 11.92 4.10 -4.87
CA PHE A 252 11.37 4.28 -3.53
C PHE A 252 12.20 3.53 -2.49
N GLU A 253 12.60 2.29 -2.78
CA GLU A 253 13.48 1.49 -1.92
C GLU A 253 14.84 2.15 -1.70
N LYS A 254 15.40 2.83 -2.72
CA LYS A 254 16.64 3.60 -2.55
C LYS A 254 16.51 4.70 -1.48
N ILE A 255 15.37 5.38 -1.41
CA ILE A 255 15.09 6.37 -0.37
C ILE A 255 14.99 5.69 1.01
N LEU A 256 14.31 4.54 1.09
CA LEU A 256 14.18 3.78 2.34
C LEU A 256 15.55 3.24 2.80
N GLU A 257 16.38 2.74 1.89
CA GLU A 257 17.75 2.29 2.18
C GLU A 257 18.64 3.43 2.69
N GLU A 258 18.55 4.61 2.10
CA GLU A 258 19.35 5.77 2.48
C GLU A 258 18.97 6.31 3.86
N LEU A 259 17.68 6.42 4.15
CA LEU A 259 17.15 7.05 5.35
C LEU A 259 16.82 6.09 6.49
N GLY A 260 16.66 4.79 6.20
CA GLY A 260 16.31 3.76 7.17
C GLY A 260 17.40 3.49 8.20
N GLU A 261 17.12 2.59 9.12
CA GLU A 261 18.01 2.18 10.21
C GLU A 261 18.68 0.84 9.90
N THR A 262 19.86 0.60 10.48
CA THR A 262 20.51 -0.70 10.46
C THR A 262 20.23 -1.44 11.75
N ARG A 263 19.70 -2.66 11.65
CA ARG A 263 19.38 -3.52 12.80
C ARG A 263 19.83 -4.94 12.57
N ASP A 264 20.08 -5.65 13.66
CA ASP A 264 20.21 -7.10 13.66
C ASP A 264 18.81 -7.71 13.83
N VAL A 265 18.47 -8.65 12.94
CA VAL A 265 17.14 -9.25 12.88
C VAL A 265 17.22 -10.71 13.25
N LYS A 266 16.34 -11.16 14.15
CA LYS A 266 16.23 -12.57 14.53
C LYS A 266 15.29 -13.31 13.59
N VAL A 267 15.58 -14.59 13.41
CA VAL A 267 14.71 -15.54 12.71
C VAL A 267 14.63 -16.80 13.53
N ASP A 268 13.45 -17.12 14.02
CA ASP A 268 13.20 -18.36 14.75
C ASP A 268 12.81 -19.48 13.78
N LEU A 269 13.40 -20.64 13.98
CA LEU A 269 13.24 -21.81 13.12
C LEU A 269 12.82 -23.03 13.94
N ILE A 270 11.86 -23.80 13.42
CA ILE A 270 11.52 -25.13 13.91
C ILE A 270 11.60 -26.09 12.73
N GLU A 271 12.52 -27.05 12.76
CA GLU A 271 12.58 -28.15 11.80
C GLU A 271 11.96 -29.42 12.39
N PHE A 272 11.07 -30.02 11.63
CA PHE A 272 10.57 -31.37 11.89
C PHE A 272 11.24 -32.33 10.90
N ASN A 273 11.99 -33.27 11.43
CA ASN A 273 12.83 -34.17 10.65
C ASN A 273 12.53 -35.62 10.99
N SER A 274 12.43 -36.48 9.97
CA SER A 274 12.37 -37.94 10.13
C SER A 274 13.71 -38.60 9.74
N LYS A 275 13.96 -38.80 8.46
CA LYS A 275 15.25 -39.16 7.87
C LYS A 275 15.84 -37.97 7.11
N GLU A 276 14.99 -37.12 6.63
CA GLU A 276 15.28 -35.86 5.92
C GLU A 276 14.38 -34.76 6.46
N PRO A 277 14.72 -33.50 6.26
CA PRO A 277 13.84 -32.38 6.62
C PRO A 277 12.46 -32.53 5.98
N LYS A 278 11.40 -32.51 6.79
CA LYS A 278 10.03 -32.70 6.33
C LYS A 278 9.24 -31.37 6.33
N VAL A 279 9.37 -30.63 7.40
CA VAL A 279 8.69 -29.34 7.58
C VAL A 279 9.64 -28.37 8.26
N LEU A 280 9.69 -27.15 7.75
CA LEU A 280 10.40 -26.04 8.37
C LEU A 280 9.42 -24.90 8.64
N VAL A 281 9.27 -24.52 9.90
CA VAL A 281 8.56 -23.29 10.31
C VAL A 281 9.58 -22.18 10.49
N VAL A 282 9.37 -21.05 9.82
CA VAL A 282 10.25 -19.89 9.84
C VAL A 282 9.46 -18.68 10.36
N VAL A 283 9.88 -18.12 11.47
CA VAL A 283 9.25 -16.92 12.06
C VAL A 283 10.29 -15.79 12.04
N PRO A 284 10.30 -14.96 10.99
CA PRO A 284 11.23 -13.84 10.93
C PRO A 284 10.75 -12.70 11.85
N SER A 285 11.69 -12.08 12.58
CA SER A 285 11.46 -10.83 13.29
C SER A 285 11.53 -9.66 12.30
N VAL A 286 10.71 -9.72 11.26
CA VAL A 286 10.52 -8.71 10.19
C VAL A 286 9.04 -8.65 9.89
N HIS A 287 8.54 -7.43 9.78
CA HIS A 287 7.17 -7.20 9.35
C HIS A 287 7.07 -7.24 7.81
N PRO A 288 6.05 -7.86 7.20
CA PRO A 288 5.96 -8.05 5.75
C PRO A 288 5.36 -6.83 5.03
N GLY A 289 5.96 -5.66 5.16
CA GLY A 289 5.48 -4.38 4.60
C GLY A 289 6.51 -3.67 3.70
N PRO A 290 6.22 -2.42 3.26
CA PRO A 290 5.00 -1.66 3.54
C PRO A 290 3.82 -1.90 2.59
N PHE A 291 4.03 -2.22 1.30
CA PHE A 291 2.96 -2.47 0.32
C PHE A 291 3.47 -3.06 -1.00
N LYS A 292 2.60 -3.78 -1.72
CA LYS A 292 2.84 -4.36 -3.05
C LYS A 292 4.14 -5.17 -3.12
N ASN A 293 5.14 -4.64 -3.83
CA ASN A 293 6.46 -5.24 -4.03
C ASN A 293 7.59 -4.39 -3.43
N VAL A 294 7.29 -3.48 -2.50
CA VAL A 294 8.29 -2.68 -1.80
C VAL A 294 8.75 -3.39 -0.54
N GLY A 295 10.03 -3.32 -0.24
CA GLY A 295 10.60 -3.83 0.99
C GLY A 295 10.31 -5.31 1.24
N SER A 296 9.87 -5.63 2.45
CA SER A 296 9.56 -6.99 2.89
C SER A 296 8.14 -7.48 2.53
N SER A 297 7.36 -6.72 1.75
CA SER A 297 5.97 -7.10 1.44
C SER A 297 5.81 -8.50 0.84
N LEU A 298 6.79 -8.98 0.07
CA LEU A 298 6.81 -10.31 -0.54
C LEU A 298 7.60 -11.34 0.29
N LEU A 299 8.21 -10.94 1.40
CA LEU A 299 9.17 -11.76 2.14
C LEU A 299 8.63 -13.13 2.55
N PRO A 300 7.39 -13.28 3.09
CA PRO A 300 6.89 -14.59 3.48
C PRO A 300 6.90 -15.62 2.34
N SER A 301 6.37 -15.23 1.18
CA SER A 301 6.33 -16.11 0.00
C SER A 301 7.72 -16.32 -0.62
N MET A 302 8.62 -15.33 -0.55
CA MET A 302 10.01 -15.48 -1.01
C MET A 302 10.80 -16.44 -0.13
N ILE A 303 10.71 -16.34 1.21
CA ILE A 303 11.31 -17.27 2.16
C ILE A 303 10.79 -18.68 1.87
N LYS A 304 9.46 -18.84 1.82
CA LYS A 304 8.82 -20.13 1.57
C LYS A 304 9.40 -20.79 0.32
N ARG A 305 9.33 -20.12 -0.81
CA ARG A 305 9.78 -20.67 -2.09
C ARG A 305 11.27 -21.01 -2.09
N SER A 306 12.11 -20.07 -1.64
CA SER A 306 13.56 -20.27 -1.68
C SER A 306 14.03 -21.41 -0.79
N LEU A 307 13.42 -21.61 0.39
CA LEU A 307 13.76 -22.68 1.30
C LEU A 307 13.14 -24.02 0.86
N GLU A 308 11.95 -24.04 0.27
CA GLU A 308 11.37 -25.25 -0.36
C GLU A 308 12.24 -25.75 -1.49
N ASP A 309 12.73 -24.83 -2.36
CA ASP A 309 13.64 -25.16 -3.46
C ASP A 309 15.02 -25.67 -2.95
N ALA A 310 15.53 -25.10 -1.86
CA ALA A 310 16.85 -25.46 -1.32
C ALA A 310 16.84 -26.74 -0.48
N LEU A 311 15.78 -26.99 0.29
CA LEU A 311 15.74 -28.07 1.30
C LEU A 311 14.83 -29.24 0.90
N GLY A 312 13.98 -29.07 -0.11
CA GLY A 312 13.05 -30.13 -0.54
C GLY A 312 11.95 -30.45 0.48
N CYS A 313 11.68 -29.56 1.45
CA CYS A 313 10.69 -29.76 2.51
C CYS A 313 9.56 -28.73 2.41
N THR A 314 8.44 -28.97 3.10
CA THR A 314 7.36 -27.98 3.20
C THR A 314 7.78 -26.85 4.13
N VAL A 315 7.69 -25.60 3.67
CA VAL A 315 8.04 -24.40 4.46
C VAL A 315 6.79 -23.62 4.83
N CYS A 316 6.72 -23.18 6.08
CA CYS A 316 5.64 -22.41 6.65
C CYS A 316 6.20 -21.12 7.27
N VAL A 317 5.61 -19.97 6.96
CA VAL A 317 6.10 -18.65 7.43
C VAL A 317 4.97 -17.89 8.10
N PRO A 318 4.62 -18.20 9.36
CA PRO A 318 3.66 -17.42 10.12
C PRO A 318 4.25 -16.09 10.57
N HIS A 319 3.39 -15.09 10.82
CA HIS A 319 3.79 -13.76 11.24
C HIS A 319 4.24 -13.73 12.71
N GLY A 320 5.33 -13.00 13.02
CA GLY A 320 5.82 -12.75 14.37
C GLY A 320 5.07 -11.62 15.09
N LEU A 321 5.60 -11.17 16.24
CA LEU A 321 5.10 -9.99 16.98
C LEU A 321 5.97 -8.78 16.63
N LEU A 322 5.50 -7.94 15.73
CA LEU A 322 6.25 -6.80 15.20
C LEU A 322 5.30 -5.80 14.53
N GLY A 323 5.75 -4.57 14.36
CA GLY A 323 5.06 -3.54 13.59
C GLY A 323 5.87 -3.05 12.39
N HIS A 324 5.33 -2.11 11.66
CA HIS A 324 5.89 -1.54 10.42
C HIS A 324 7.27 -0.90 10.55
N GLU A 325 7.74 -0.59 11.76
CA GLU A 325 9.12 -0.14 12.00
C GLU A 325 10.15 -1.20 11.65
N PHE A 326 9.75 -2.48 11.57
CA PHE A 326 10.57 -3.60 11.13
C PHE A 326 10.36 -4.00 9.66
N ASP A 327 9.68 -3.19 8.86
CA ASP A 327 9.65 -3.36 7.41
C ASP A 327 11.07 -3.27 6.86
N LEU A 328 11.48 -4.19 6.00
CA LEU A 328 12.77 -4.08 5.32
C LEU A 328 12.75 -2.93 4.31
N ALA A 329 13.87 -2.23 4.20
CA ALA A 329 13.98 -1.07 3.32
C ALA A 329 13.91 -1.42 1.83
N SER A 330 14.26 -2.65 1.44
CA SER A 330 14.27 -3.07 0.03
C SER A 330 14.19 -4.58 -0.15
N GLN A 331 13.89 -5.01 -1.37
CA GLN A 331 13.97 -6.42 -1.75
C GLN A 331 15.40 -6.98 -1.68
N LEU A 332 16.42 -6.15 -1.80
CA LEU A 332 17.80 -6.57 -1.60
C LEU A 332 18.04 -7.09 -0.17
N GLN A 333 17.36 -6.51 0.81
CA GLN A 333 17.42 -6.99 2.20
C GLN A 333 16.69 -8.33 2.35
N ASN A 334 15.61 -8.57 1.60
CA ASN A 334 14.95 -9.89 1.56
C ASN A 334 15.93 -10.96 1.06
N GLU A 335 16.64 -10.70 -0.03
CA GLU A 335 17.64 -11.63 -0.58
C GLU A 335 18.76 -11.92 0.41
N LYS A 336 19.23 -10.88 1.12
CA LYS A 336 20.25 -11.01 2.17
C LYS A 336 19.75 -11.92 3.30
N MET A 337 18.53 -11.70 3.78
CA MET A 337 17.94 -12.54 4.83
C MET A 337 17.78 -13.98 4.39
N ILE A 338 17.19 -14.22 3.21
CA ILE A 338 16.98 -15.56 2.66
C ILE A 338 18.32 -16.29 2.52
N ARG A 339 19.34 -15.63 1.97
CA ARG A 339 20.68 -16.21 1.85
C ARG A 339 21.25 -16.61 3.21
N SER A 340 21.14 -15.70 4.20
CA SER A 340 21.63 -15.99 5.56
C SER A 340 20.89 -17.17 6.21
N ILE A 341 19.58 -17.31 5.97
CA ILE A 341 18.80 -18.45 6.46
C ILE A 341 19.27 -19.72 5.77
N VAL A 342 19.35 -19.76 4.43
CA VAL A 342 19.78 -20.95 3.66
C VAL A 342 21.18 -21.41 4.08
N GLU A 343 22.12 -20.49 4.23
CA GLU A 343 23.50 -20.82 4.63
C GLU A 343 23.63 -21.30 6.08
N SER A 344 22.67 -20.94 6.94
CA SER A 344 22.72 -21.17 8.38
C SER A 344 21.72 -22.22 8.88
N VAL A 345 20.90 -22.81 8.01
CA VAL A 345 19.95 -23.88 8.39
C VAL A 345 20.72 -25.16 8.66
N HIS A 346 21.19 -25.32 9.89
CA HIS A 346 21.77 -26.54 10.44
C HIS A 346 21.24 -26.72 11.85
N PHE A 347 20.79 -27.94 12.15
CA PHE A 347 20.24 -28.31 13.45
C PHE A 347 21.01 -29.47 14.03
N ASP A 348 21.48 -29.32 15.26
CA ASP A 348 22.37 -30.29 15.91
C ASP A 348 21.65 -31.16 16.96
N ALA A 349 20.55 -30.70 17.52
CA ALA A 349 19.84 -31.35 18.60
C ALA A 349 18.36 -31.51 18.29
N PHE A 350 17.95 -32.77 18.08
CA PHE A 350 16.57 -33.13 17.81
C PHE A 350 15.90 -33.77 19.02
N GLU A 351 14.71 -33.32 19.35
CA GLU A 351 13.88 -33.83 20.45
C GLU A 351 12.67 -34.58 19.88
N ASP A 352 12.46 -35.81 20.31
CA ASP A 352 11.43 -36.70 19.76
C ASP A 352 10.09 -36.67 20.51
N LYS A 353 9.90 -35.71 21.42
CA LYS A 353 8.70 -35.57 22.25
C LYS A 353 8.11 -34.20 22.17
N ALA A 354 6.78 -34.15 22.11
CA ALA A 354 5.99 -32.91 22.16
C ALA A 354 4.87 -32.98 23.22
N SER A 355 4.41 -31.82 23.70
CA SER A 355 3.21 -31.75 24.51
C SER A 355 1.95 -31.83 23.63
N PRO A 356 0.79 -32.27 24.17
CA PRO A 356 -0.48 -31.96 23.53
C PRO A 356 -0.63 -30.45 23.32
N PHE A 357 -1.44 -30.08 22.32
CA PHE A 357 -1.82 -28.69 22.07
C PHE A 357 -2.74 -28.19 23.18
N ILE A 358 -2.45 -27.02 23.71
CA ILE A 358 -3.23 -26.35 24.77
C ILE A 358 -3.76 -25.01 24.25
N LYS A 359 -4.97 -24.70 24.67
CA LYS A 359 -5.63 -23.42 24.43
C LYS A 359 -6.06 -22.82 25.76
N ALA A 360 -5.76 -21.56 25.96
CA ALA A 360 -6.26 -20.75 27.08
C ALA A 360 -6.93 -19.49 26.55
N SER A 361 -8.09 -19.15 27.13
CA SER A 361 -8.85 -17.94 26.75
C SER A 361 -9.51 -17.35 27.98
N ASP A 362 -9.59 -16.03 28.04
CA ASP A 362 -10.34 -15.27 29.05
C ASP A 362 -11.59 -14.58 28.48
N GLY A 363 -11.96 -14.90 27.22
CA GLY A 363 -13.06 -14.29 26.48
C GLY A 363 -12.69 -12.98 25.77
N LYS A 364 -11.51 -12.38 26.03
CA LYS A 364 -10.98 -11.21 25.33
C LYS A 364 -9.84 -11.59 24.40
N ALA A 365 -8.95 -12.45 24.89
CA ALA A 365 -7.79 -12.96 24.16
C ALA A 365 -7.72 -14.48 24.25
N THR A 366 -7.01 -15.08 23.31
CA THR A 366 -6.74 -16.52 23.28
C THR A 366 -5.25 -16.74 22.99
N ALA A 367 -4.62 -17.62 23.78
CA ALA A 367 -3.31 -18.16 23.50
C ALA A 367 -3.41 -19.67 23.20
N CYS A 368 -2.66 -20.14 22.23
CA CYS A 368 -2.49 -21.55 21.90
C CYS A 368 -1.03 -21.91 22.07
N CYS A 369 -0.70 -23.03 22.72
CA CYS A 369 0.67 -23.45 22.95
C CYS A 369 0.85 -24.94 22.70
N GLN A 370 1.97 -25.30 22.07
CA GLN A 370 2.50 -26.65 21.96
C GLN A 370 4.01 -26.63 22.22
N ILE A 371 4.51 -27.58 23.01
CA ILE A 371 5.93 -27.65 23.36
C ILE A 371 6.58 -28.79 22.57
N PHE A 372 7.64 -28.48 21.83
CA PHE A 372 8.50 -29.43 21.12
C PHE A 372 9.85 -29.51 21.85
N GLY A 373 10.17 -30.66 22.45
CA GLY A 373 11.32 -30.75 23.32
C GLY A 373 11.30 -29.73 24.45
N LYS A 374 12.20 -28.74 24.44
CA LYS A 374 12.28 -27.66 25.41
C LYS A 374 11.88 -26.29 24.82
N THR A 375 11.28 -26.27 23.63
CA THR A 375 10.83 -25.06 22.95
C THR A 375 9.32 -24.95 22.95
N ALA A 376 8.77 -23.84 23.45
CA ALA A 376 7.36 -23.50 23.28
C ALA A 376 7.14 -22.85 21.92
N PHE A 377 6.11 -23.30 21.20
CA PHE A 377 5.50 -22.57 20.10
C PHE A 377 4.16 -22.04 20.58
N ILE A 378 4.01 -20.72 20.65
CA ILE A 378 2.82 -20.05 21.19
C ILE A 378 2.25 -19.08 20.18
N ALA A 379 0.94 -19.11 20.01
CA ALA A 379 0.22 -18.25 19.08
C ALA A 379 -0.83 -17.40 19.82
N PHE A 380 -1.00 -16.16 19.39
CA PHE A 380 -1.99 -15.22 19.93
C PHE A 380 -3.04 -14.85 18.91
N THR A 381 -4.29 -14.74 19.40
CA THR A 381 -5.42 -14.19 18.65
C THR A 381 -6.40 -13.47 19.57
N LEU A 382 -7.03 -12.42 19.05
CA LEU A 382 -8.16 -11.74 19.67
C LEU A 382 -9.50 -12.09 19.00
N ALA A 383 -9.46 -13.00 18.00
CA ALA A 383 -10.66 -13.39 17.26
C ALA A 383 -11.82 -13.78 18.22
N PRO A 384 -13.06 -13.38 17.92
CA PRO A 384 -13.55 -12.75 16.69
C PRO A 384 -13.30 -11.25 16.58
N LYS A 385 -12.71 -10.59 17.59
CA LYS A 385 -12.28 -9.19 17.51
C LYS A 385 -11.07 -9.05 16.61
N THR A 386 -10.78 -7.81 16.22
CA THR A 386 -9.61 -7.47 15.38
C THR A 386 -8.33 -7.96 16.03
N THR A 387 -7.55 -8.71 15.26
CA THR A 387 -6.21 -9.19 15.60
C THR A 387 -5.25 -8.56 14.59
N GLU A 388 -4.68 -7.43 14.95
CA GLU A 388 -3.65 -6.68 14.25
C GLU A 388 -2.29 -6.95 14.89
N ASP A 389 -1.28 -6.15 14.52
CA ASP A 389 0.06 -6.28 15.08
C ASP A 389 0.10 -6.17 16.61
N PHE A 390 0.96 -6.97 17.20
CA PHE A 390 1.28 -6.91 18.63
C PHE A 390 2.71 -6.41 18.83
N PRO A 391 2.95 -5.59 19.87
CA PRO A 391 4.28 -5.05 20.14
C PRO A 391 5.26 -6.15 20.56
N GLN A 392 6.53 -6.01 20.14
CA GLN A 392 7.61 -6.96 20.41
C GLN A 392 7.86 -7.16 21.90
N GLU A 393 7.55 -6.15 22.71
CA GLU A 393 7.70 -6.17 24.19
C GLU A 393 6.84 -7.27 24.82
N LEU A 394 5.62 -7.52 24.30
CA LEU A 394 4.78 -8.63 24.74
C LEU A 394 5.52 -9.96 24.53
N GLY A 395 6.14 -10.13 23.37
CA GLY A 395 6.94 -11.31 23.06
C GLY A 395 8.12 -11.49 24.03
N THR A 396 8.83 -10.42 24.32
CA THR A 396 9.96 -10.43 25.27
C THR A 396 9.52 -10.85 26.67
N LEU A 397 8.38 -10.35 27.12
CA LEU A 397 7.80 -10.69 28.41
C LEU A 397 7.41 -12.19 28.48
N VAL A 398 6.74 -12.70 27.47
CA VAL A 398 6.30 -14.09 27.40
C VAL A 398 7.51 -15.04 27.32
N CYS A 399 8.57 -14.69 26.59
CA CYS A 399 9.82 -15.46 26.57
C CYS A 399 10.45 -15.56 27.94
N ARG A 400 10.53 -14.43 28.68
CA ARG A 400 11.05 -14.41 30.06
C ARG A 400 10.26 -15.34 31.01
N GLU A 401 8.94 -15.32 30.89
CA GLU A 401 8.09 -16.23 31.70
C GLU A 401 8.28 -17.69 31.29
N SER A 402 8.48 -17.99 30.02
CA SER A 402 8.76 -19.35 29.55
C SER A 402 10.07 -19.89 30.11
N GLU A 403 11.12 -19.05 30.22
CA GLU A 403 12.39 -19.40 30.83
C GLU A 403 12.26 -19.75 32.33
N LYS A 404 11.44 -18.98 33.07
CA LYS A 404 11.13 -19.28 34.48
C LYS A 404 10.44 -20.64 34.67
N LEU A 405 9.68 -21.08 33.65
CA LEU A 405 9.03 -22.39 33.62
C LEU A 405 9.97 -23.52 33.15
N GLY A 406 11.26 -23.25 32.92
CA GLY A 406 12.28 -24.22 32.55
C GLY A 406 12.32 -24.56 31.06
N LEU A 407 11.79 -23.70 30.21
CA LEU A 407 11.92 -23.81 28.75
C LEU A 407 13.20 -23.09 28.28
N GLU A 408 13.82 -23.61 27.23
CA GLU A 408 15.04 -23.01 26.67
C GLU A 408 14.73 -21.95 25.61
N ARG A 409 13.57 -22.07 24.93
CA ARG A 409 13.13 -21.16 23.88
C ARG A 409 11.62 -20.99 23.89
N CYS A 410 11.18 -19.81 23.42
CA CYS A 410 9.79 -19.52 23.15
C CYS A 410 9.66 -18.82 21.80
N ILE A 411 9.02 -19.49 20.86
CA ILE A 411 8.73 -18.94 19.52
C ILE A 411 7.28 -18.47 19.51
N ILE A 412 7.10 -17.19 19.24
CA ILE A 412 5.82 -16.51 19.39
C ILE A 412 5.34 -16.04 18.04
N VAL A 413 4.06 -16.32 17.73
CA VAL A 413 3.43 -15.92 16.48
C VAL A 413 2.13 -15.18 16.74
N ASN A 414 1.87 -14.20 15.91
CA ASN A 414 0.60 -13.50 15.81
C ASN A 414 -0.28 -14.25 14.79
N ALA A 415 -1.47 -14.64 15.18
CA ALA A 415 -2.34 -15.33 14.25
C ALA A 415 -2.87 -14.42 13.14
N HIS A 416 -2.98 -13.11 13.38
CA HIS A 416 -3.39 -12.08 12.42
C HIS A 416 -4.61 -12.50 11.59
N ASN A 417 -5.66 -13.00 12.26
CA ASN A 417 -6.70 -13.84 11.67
C ASN A 417 -8.13 -13.35 11.89
N SER A 418 -8.30 -12.09 12.21
CA SER A 418 -9.64 -11.48 12.35
C SER A 418 -9.55 -9.97 12.21
N ILE A 419 -10.42 -9.38 11.41
CA ILE A 419 -10.59 -7.94 11.32
C ILE A 419 -12.07 -7.57 11.48
N ASP A 420 -12.39 -6.78 12.52
CA ASP A 420 -13.74 -6.34 12.89
C ASP A 420 -13.67 -5.02 13.68
N GLY A 421 -13.62 -3.90 12.96
CA GLY A 421 -13.56 -2.56 13.56
C GLY A 421 -12.21 -2.19 14.19
N THR A 422 -12.22 -1.15 15.01
CA THR A 422 -11.04 -0.62 15.72
C THR A 422 -10.83 -1.32 17.05
N LEU A 423 -9.58 -1.52 17.46
CA LEU A 423 -9.18 -2.18 18.71
C LEU A 423 -8.55 -1.16 19.68
N SER A 424 -8.85 -1.29 20.98
CA SER A 424 -8.07 -0.62 22.03
C SER A 424 -6.96 -1.56 22.52
N MET A 425 -5.73 -1.32 22.11
CA MET A 425 -4.59 -2.20 22.40
C MET A 425 -4.30 -2.35 23.89
N ASN A 426 -4.46 -1.29 24.69
CA ASN A 426 -4.12 -1.27 26.12
C ASN A 426 -4.80 -2.36 26.95
N GLU A 427 -6.10 -2.54 26.75
CA GLU A 427 -6.85 -3.58 27.49
C GLU A 427 -6.50 -5.00 27.04
N MET A 428 -6.07 -5.14 25.81
CA MET A 428 -5.79 -6.44 25.20
C MET A 428 -4.42 -6.98 25.59
N LEU A 429 -3.40 -6.15 25.76
CA LEU A 429 -2.04 -6.58 26.14
C LEU A 429 -2.03 -7.31 27.48
N VAL A 430 -2.75 -6.79 28.47
CA VAL A 430 -2.88 -7.43 29.79
C VAL A 430 -3.55 -8.79 29.66
N SER A 431 -4.63 -8.86 28.88
CA SER A 431 -5.35 -10.10 28.62
C SER A 431 -4.46 -11.12 27.91
N LEU A 432 -3.72 -10.70 26.88
CA LEU A 432 -2.75 -11.56 26.15
C LEU A 432 -1.65 -12.11 27.07
N GLY A 433 -1.07 -11.27 27.92
CA GLY A 433 -0.06 -11.71 28.90
C GLY A 433 -0.62 -12.77 29.87
N ASN A 434 -1.83 -12.57 30.39
CA ASN A 434 -2.47 -13.50 31.31
C ASN A 434 -2.80 -14.84 30.67
N VAL A 435 -3.37 -14.84 29.46
CA VAL A 435 -3.68 -16.10 28.74
C VAL A 435 -2.41 -16.81 28.28
N ALA A 436 -1.35 -16.07 27.92
CA ALA A 436 -0.05 -16.64 27.58
C ALA A 436 0.56 -17.42 28.75
N TYR A 437 0.63 -16.79 29.92
CA TYR A 437 1.14 -17.44 31.13
C TYR A 437 0.32 -18.69 31.48
N SER A 438 -1.00 -18.57 31.54
CA SER A 438 -1.89 -19.70 31.83
C SER A 438 -1.72 -20.85 30.81
N CYS A 439 -1.52 -20.52 29.53
CA CYS A 439 -1.32 -21.50 28.49
C CYS A 439 0.02 -22.21 28.63
N LEU A 440 1.11 -21.47 28.90
CA LEU A 440 2.46 -22.00 29.13
C LEU A 440 2.50 -22.91 30.36
N GLU A 441 1.97 -22.45 31.50
CA GLU A 441 1.93 -23.22 32.74
C GLU A 441 1.22 -24.57 32.55
N LYS A 442 0.06 -24.57 31.88
CA LYS A 442 -0.66 -25.80 31.54
C LYS A 442 0.15 -26.69 30.59
N ALA A 443 0.75 -26.13 29.56
CA ALA A 443 1.52 -26.90 28.58
C ALA A 443 2.76 -27.56 29.20
N VAL A 444 3.47 -26.86 30.09
CA VAL A 444 4.64 -27.39 30.80
C VAL A 444 4.26 -28.53 31.75
N SER A 445 3.10 -28.47 32.40
CA SER A 445 2.61 -29.51 33.32
C SER A 445 2.23 -30.84 32.63
N LEU A 446 2.03 -30.83 31.32
CA LEU A 446 1.63 -32.02 30.58
C LEU A 446 2.82 -32.92 30.22
N LYS A 447 2.55 -34.23 30.20
CA LYS A 447 3.53 -35.23 29.75
C LYS A 447 3.81 -35.06 28.26
N ARG A 448 5.07 -34.92 27.90
CA ARG A 448 5.55 -34.94 26.52
C ARG A 448 5.60 -36.35 26.00
N LEU A 449 5.08 -36.59 24.80
CA LEU A 449 4.97 -37.91 24.16
C LEU A 449 5.63 -37.84 22.77
N PRO A 450 6.02 -38.99 22.22
CA PRO A 450 6.43 -39.07 20.82
C PRO A 450 5.31 -38.56 19.92
N PHE A 451 5.69 -37.91 18.81
CA PHE A 451 4.74 -37.23 17.94
C PHE A 451 4.99 -37.51 16.45
N GLU A 452 3.96 -37.30 15.66
CA GLU A 452 3.97 -37.45 14.20
C GLU A 452 3.62 -36.07 13.58
N VAL A 453 4.25 -35.75 12.44
CA VAL A 453 3.96 -34.52 11.68
C VAL A 453 3.69 -34.87 10.23
N GLY A 454 2.69 -34.19 9.64
CA GLY A 454 2.46 -34.17 8.21
C GLY A 454 2.22 -32.75 7.74
N ALA A 455 2.50 -32.46 6.48
CA ALA A 455 2.27 -31.14 5.91
C ALA A 455 1.88 -31.20 4.44
N ALA A 456 1.13 -30.21 3.99
CA ALA A 456 0.80 -30.02 2.59
C ALA A 456 0.55 -28.54 2.26
N THR A 457 0.92 -28.15 1.06
CA THR A 457 0.60 -26.82 0.51
C THR A 457 -0.32 -26.97 -0.69
N ILE A 458 -1.34 -26.09 -0.79
CA ILE A 458 -2.18 -25.95 -1.98
C ILE A 458 -2.10 -24.50 -2.45
N PHE A 459 -2.00 -24.34 -3.77
CA PHE A 459 -2.04 -23.05 -4.44
C PHE A 459 -3.39 -22.92 -5.16
N PRO A 460 -4.38 -22.23 -4.56
CA PRO A 460 -5.69 -22.05 -5.17
C PRO A 460 -5.58 -21.29 -6.50
N LYS A 461 -6.10 -21.86 -7.58
CA LYS A 461 -6.05 -21.24 -8.92
C LYS A 461 -7.13 -20.17 -9.10
N ASP A 462 -8.17 -20.22 -8.27
CA ASP A 462 -9.33 -19.33 -8.36
C ASP A 462 -9.09 -17.97 -7.67
N PHE A 463 -8.02 -17.83 -6.88
CA PHE A 463 -7.76 -16.66 -6.05
C PHE A 463 -6.40 -16.05 -6.39
N ASN A 464 -6.30 -14.74 -6.29
CA ASN A 464 -5.09 -13.98 -6.59
C ASN A 464 -4.92 -12.75 -5.67
N LEU A 465 -3.91 -11.92 -5.91
CA LEU A 465 -3.60 -10.75 -5.09
C LEU A 465 -4.79 -9.76 -4.95
N LYS A 466 -5.63 -9.64 -5.98
CA LYS A 466 -6.81 -8.75 -5.91
C LYS A 466 -7.91 -9.30 -5.03
N ASP A 467 -7.91 -10.61 -4.81
CA ASP A 467 -8.86 -11.27 -3.92
C ASP A 467 -8.32 -11.35 -2.48
N GLY A 468 -7.08 -10.90 -2.24
CA GLY A 468 -6.40 -10.93 -0.95
C GLY A 468 -5.52 -12.17 -0.73
N MET A 469 -5.36 -13.06 -1.72
CA MET A 469 -4.52 -14.24 -1.64
C MET A 469 -3.11 -13.97 -2.19
N GLY A 470 -2.10 -14.12 -1.36
CA GLY A 470 -0.69 -14.03 -1.73
C GLY A 470 -0.19 -15.26 -2.48
N PRO A 471 1.02 -15.18 -3.08
CA PRO A 471 1.57 -16.25 -3.90
C PRO A 471 2.03 -17.49 -3.11
N GLY A 472 2.16 -17.41 -1.78
CA GLY A 472 2.52 -18.53 -0.90
C GLY A 472 1.40 -19.57 -0.70
N GLY A 473 0.15 -19.23 -1.07
CA GLY A 473 -1.00 -20.14 -1.03
C GLY A 473 -1.44 -20.50 0.39
N ILE A 474 -1.87 -21.76 0.58
CA ILE A 474 -2.37 -22.30 1.84
C ILE A 474 -1.48 -23.48 2.26
N THR A 475 -0.82 -23.37 3.40
CA THR A 475 -0.01 -24.43 3.98
C THR A 475 -0.68 -24.96 5.25
N VAL A 476 -0.81 -26.27 5.36
CA VAL A 476 -1.34 -26.93 6.56
C VAL A 476 -0.26 -27.86 7.13
N ILE A 477 0.03 -27.70 8.42
CA ILE A 477 0.87 -28.62 9.19
C ILE A 477 -0.05 -29.35 10.17
N THR A 478 0.01 -30.67 10.19
CA THR A 478 -0.71 -31.50 11.16
C THR A 478 0.27 -32.15 12.12
N VAL A 479 -0.03 -32.08 13.42
CA VAL A 479 0.78 -32.65 14.49
C VAL A 479 -0.10 -33.61 15.32
N LYS A 480 0.38 -34.83 15.55
CA LYS A 480 -0.31 -35.80 16.38
C LYS A 480 0.53 -36.14 17.60
N VAL A 481 0.00 -35.90 18.79
CA VAL A 481 0.59 -36.23 20.08
C VAL A 481 -0.35 -37.15 20.84
N GLY A 482 0.06 -38.40 21.04
CA GLY A 482 -0.84 -39.42 21.61
C GLY A 482 -2.09 -39.61 20.72
N LYS A 483 -3.28 -39.26 21.23
CA LYS A 483 -4.53 -39.35 20.45
C LYS A 483 -4.93 -38.03 19.80
N GLN A 484 -4.41 -36.90 20.28
CA GLN A 484 -4.79 -35.56 19.81
C GLN A 484 -4.10 -35.26 18.46
N LYS A 485 -4.90 -34.82 17.49
CA LYS A 485 -4.46 -34.30 16.20
C LYS A 485 -4.72 -32.81 16.15
N THR A 486 -3.69 -32.04 15.90
CA THR A 486 -3.71 -30.58 15.81
C THR A 486 -3.41 -30.14 14.38
N ALA A 487 -4.06 -29.09 13.87
CA ALA A 487 -3.72 -28.49 12.60
C ALA A 487 -3.35 -27.01 12.76
N TYR A 488 -2.26 -26.61 12.13
CA TYR A 488 -1.84 -25.24 11.94
C TYR A 488 -2.05 -24.87 10.47
N VAL A 489 -2.99 -23.97 10.20
CA VAL A 489 -3.33 -23.52 8.84
C VAL A 489 -2.75 -22.15 8.63
N VAL A 490 -1.84 -21.99 7.69
CA VAL A 490 -1.23 -20.70 7.34
C VAL A 490 -1.64 -20.31 5.94
N ILE A 491 -2.32 -19.16 5.81
CA ILE A 491 -2.82 -18.60 4.56
C ILE A 491 -1.95 -17.40 4.20
N ASP A 492 -1.40 -17.39 2.99
CA ASP A 492 -0.65 -16.23 2.52
C ASP A 492 -1.64 -15.11 2.14
N GLY A 493 -1.81 -14.18 3.05
CA GLY A 493 -2.73 -13.06 2.96
C GLY A 493 -2.44 -12.04 4.03
N ASN A 494 -3.04 -10.85 3.97
CA ASN A 494 -2.89 -9.87 5.02
C ASN A 494 -3.74 -10.29 6.23
N ASN A 495 -4.92 -9.91 6.43
CA ASN A 495 -5.76 -10.32 7.54
C ASN A 495 -6.93 -11.21 7.06
N MET A 496 -7.87 -11.56 7.93
CA MET A 496 -9.02 -12.41 7.66
C MET A 496 -10.31 -11.76 8.19
N VAL A 497 -11.43 -11.95 7.50
CA VAL A 497 -12.72 -11.46 8.01
C VAL A 497 -13.14 -12.19 9.29
N SER A 498 -13.71 -11.45 10.21
CA SER A 498 -14.21 -11.98 11.48
C SER A 498 -15.19 -13.15 11.28
N GLY A 499 -15.06 -14.20 12.09
CA GLY A 499 -15.89 -15.41 12.05
C GLY A 499 -15.45 -16.48 11.03
N LEU A 500 -14.57 -16.16 10.08
CA LEU A 500 -14.07 -17.16 9.12
C LEU A 500 -13.13 -18.17 9.77
N ARG A 501 -12.29 -17.74 10.72
CA ARG A 501 -11.45 -18.62 11.54
C ARG A 501 -12.28 -19.74 12.20
N GLU A 502 -13.38 -19.39 12.83
CA GLU A 502 -14.26 -20.34 13.52
C GLU A 502 -14.91 -21.35 12.56
N LYS A 503 -15.28 -20.89 11.35
CA LYS A 503 -15.79 -21.78 10.29
C LYS A 503 -14.73 -22.76 9.83
N ILE A 504 -13.48 -22.29 9.62
CA ILE A 504 -12.36 -23.14 9.24
C ILE A 504 -12.09 -24.20 10.33
N LEU A 505 -11.97 -23.77 11.61
CA LEU A 505 -11.73 -24.69 12.72
C LEU A 505 -12.85 -25.73 12.86
N SER A 506 -14.11 -25.35 12.62
CA SER A 506 -15.23 -26.28 12.59
C SER A 506 -15.13 -27.29 11.46
N ALA A 507 -14.72 -26.86 10.27
CA ALA A 507 -14.52 -27.75 9.13
C ALA A 507 -13.37 -28.73 9.34
N LEU A 508 -12.28 -28.30 9.99
CA LEU A 508 -11.15 -29.19 10.33
C LEU A 508 -11.55 -30.36 11.21
N ARG A 509 -12.49 -30.14 12.15
CA ARG A 509 -13.03 -31.22 12.99
C ARG A 509 -13.72 -32.30 12.18
N THR A 510 -14.39 -31.94 11.07
CA THR A 510 -15.09 -32.91 10.21
C THR A 510 -14.12 -33.86 9.46
N VAL A 511 -12.85 -33.46 9.33
CA VAL A 511 -11.80 -34.28 8.68
C VAL A 511 -10.87 -34.96 9.68
N GLY A 512 -11.23 -34.96 10.97
CA GLY A 512 -10.54 -35.72 12.01
C GLY A 512 -9.40 -34.98 12.71
N VAL A 513 -9.43 -33.65 12.74
CA VAL A 513 -8.57 -32.79 13.56
C VAL A 513 -9.31 -32.41 14.84
N ASP A 514 -8.65 -32.53 15.99
CA ASP A 514 -9.28 -32.24 17.31
C ASP A 514 -9.16 -30.77 17.66
N GLU A 515 -7.98 -30.17 17.43
CA GLU A 515 -7.66 -28.78 17.80
C GLU A 515 -6.86 -28.12 16.66
N GLY A 516 -6.76 -26.80 16.70
CA GLY A 516 -5.95 -26.08 15.71
C GLY A 516 -6.01 -24.57 15.84
N GLU A 517 -5.21 -23.93 15.00
CA GLU A 517 -5.23 -22.49 14.83
C GLU A 517 -5.03 -22.12 13.35
N VAL A 518 -5.57 -20.96 12.99
CA VAL A 518 -5.50 -20.39 11.63
C VAL A 518 -4.70 -19.11 11.67
N PHE A 519 -3.79 -18.93 10.73
CA PHE A 519 -2.89 -17.80 10.64
C PHE A 519 -2.99 -17.16 9.26
N THR A 520 -2.72 -15.88 9.19
CA THR A 520 -2.25 -15.25 7.95
C THR A 520 -0.75 -14.96 8.06
N THR A 521 -0.11 -14.77 6.92
CA THR A 521 1.31 -14.38 6.87
C THR A 521 1.50 -12.88 7.05
N ASP A 522 0.41 -12.13 7.11
CA ASP A 522 0.38 -10.67 7.06
C ASP A 522 1.07 -10.09 5.80
N THR A 523 1.07 -10.81 4.68
CA THR A 523 1.73 -10.33 3.48
C THR A 523 1.10 -9.03 2.97
N HIS A 524 1.92 -7.99 2.81
CA HIS A 524 1.51 -6.73 2.20
C HIS A 524 1.63 -6.73 0.67
N SER A 525 1.97 -7.88 0.06
CA SER A 525 1.92 -8.03 -1.39
C SER A 525 0.52 -7.81 -1.98
N VAL A 526 -0.52 -7.99 -1.17
CA VAL A 526 -1.93 -7.76 -1.51
C VAL A 526 -2.36 -6.31 -1.26
N ASN A 527 -1.55 -5.50 -0.56
CA ASN A 527 -1.87 -4.12 -0.22
C ASN A 527 -1.64 -3.19 -1.42
N ALA A 528 -2.43 -2.13 -1.54
CA ALA A 528 -2.40 -1.18 -2.64
C ALA A 528 -2.67 -1.81 -4.04
N VAL A 529 -3.30 -2.98 -4.08
CA VAL A 529 -3.65 -3.71 -5.31
C VAL A 529 -5.09 -3.43 -5.72
N VAL A 530 -5.97 -3.16 -4.76
CA VAL A 530 -7.38 -2.83 -4.99
C VAL A 530 -7.70 -1.41 -4.49
N LEU A 531 -8.79 -0.84 -5.02
CA LEU A 531 -9.20 0.53 -4.74
C LEU A 531 -10.44 0.52 -3.81
N ASN A 532 -10.24 0.07 -2.58
CA ASN A 532 -11.17 0.21 -1.46
C ASN A 532 -10.52 1.06 -0.35
N GLU A 533 -11.21 1.26 0.76
CA GLU A 533 -10.72 2.08 1.87
C GLU A 533 -9.44 1.52 2.53
N ARG A 534 -9.25 0.18 2.53
CA ARG A 534 -8.08 -0.49 3.10
C ARG A 534 -6.95 -0.68 2.08
N GLY A 535 -7.22 -0.57 0.78
CA GLY A 535 -6.24 -0.88 -0.28
C GLY A 535 -6.03 -2.38 -0.51
N TYR A 536 -6.69 -3.27 0.24
CA TYR A 536 -6.64 -4.72 0.09
C TYR A 536 -7.97 -5.36 0.53
N HIS A 537 -8.14 -6.64 0.20
CA HIS A 537 -9.22 -7.48 0.72
C HIS A 537 -8.66 -8.46 1.76
N PRO A 538 -9.12 -8.42 3.03
CA PRO A 538 -8.87 -9.51 3.97
C PRO A 538 -9.35 -10.84 3.41
N ILE A 539 -8.70 -11.94 3.80
CA ILE A 539 -9.11 -13.28 3.39
C ILE A 539 -10.57 -13.52 3.78
N GLY A 540 -11.38 -13.86 2.79
CA GLY A 540 -12.82 -14.11 2.93
C GLY A 540 -13.73 -12.90 2.72
N GLU A 541 -13.21 -11.68 2.46
CA GLU A 541 -14.08 -10.54 2.15
C GLU A 541 -14.71 -10.69 0.74
N VAL A 542 -13.94 -11.10 -0.25
CA VAL A 542 -14.41 -11.35 -1.62
C VAL A 542 -14.19 -12.80 -2.06
N ILE A 543 -13.37 -13.55 -1.33
CA ILE A 543 -13.16 -14.99 -1.52
C ILE A 543 -14.38 -15.75 -1.00
N ASP A 544 -14.92 -16.65 -1.81
CA ASP A 544 -15.98 -17.56 -1.39
C ASP A 544 -15.50 -18.49 -0.26
N HIS A 545 -16.18 -18.46 0.88
CA HIS A 545 -15.80 -19.19 2.08
C HIS A 545 -15.83 -20.71 1.87
N GLU A 546 -16.81 -21.24 1.16
CA GLU A 546 -16.96 -22.68 0.95
C GLU A 546 -15.84 -23.23 0.08
N LYS A 547 -15.46 -22.48 -0.97
CA LYS A 547 -14.30 -22.84 -1.81
C LYS A 547 -13.00 -22.79 -1.02
N LEU A 548 -12.80 -21.74 -0.22
CA LEU A 548 -11.60 -21.61 0.62
C LEU A 548 -11.51 -22.79 1.62
N ILE A 549 -12.60 -23.09 2.31
CA ILE A 549 -12.68 -24.22 3.25
C ILE A 549 -12.43 -25.56 2.53
N THR A 550 -12.90 -25.71 1.29
CA THR A 550 -12.64 -26.90 0.48
C THR A 550 -11.13 -27.09 0.24
N TYR A 551 -10.41 -26.04 -0.18
CA TYR A 551 -8.96 -26.08 -0.34
C TYR A 551 -8.23 -26.39 0.98
N ILE A 552 -8.66 -25.77 2.08
CA ILE A 552 -8.06 -26.00 3.40
C ILE A 552 -8.29 -27.45 3.87
N THR A 553 -9.50 -27.98 3.71
CA THR A 553 -9.80 -29.38 4.10
C THR A 553 -9.08 -30.39 3.22
N GLU A 554 -8.89 -30.11 1.93
CA GLU A 554 -8.07 -30.92 1.02
C GLU A 554 -6.60 -30.91 1.46
N ALA A 555 -6.02 -29.72 1.71
CA ALA A 555 -4.66 -29.61 2.25
C ALA A 555 -4.50 -30.37 3.57
N THR A 556 -5.51 -30.29 4.45
CA THR A 556 -5.52 -30.99 5.74
C THR A 556 -5.54 -32.51 5.56
N LYS A 557 -6.38 -33.03 4.66
CA LYS A 557 -6.40 -34.48 4.34
C LYS A 557 -5.06 -34.94 3.78
N ASN A 558 -4.45 -34.16 2.90
CA ASN A 558 -3.13 -34.46 2.36
C ASN A 558 -2.05 -34.46 3.46
N ALA A 559 -2.08 -33.48 4.37
CA ALA A 559 -1.18 -33.44 5.51
C ALA A 559 -1.39 -34.62 6.48
N LEU A 560 -2.64 -34.99 6.76
CA LEU A 560 -2.96 -36.14 7.61
C LEU A 560 -2.51 -37.49 6.98
N SER A 561 -2.60 -37.61 5.66
CA SER A 561 -2.22 -38.85 4.93
C SER A 561 -0.71 -39.08 4.88
N ASN A 562 0.10 -38.05 5.01
CA ASN A 562 1.56 -38.13 4.96
C ASN A 562 2.22 -37.95 6.35
N MET A 563 1.46 -38.09 7.43
CA MET A 563 2.01 -38.03 8.79
C MET A 563 3.02 -39.18 9.04
N GLU A 564 4.14 -38.82 9.64
CA GLU A 564 5.14 -39.78 10.08
C GLU A 564 5.79 -39.32 11.37
N ARG A 565 6.44 -40.25 12.08
CA ARG A 565 7.17 -39.96 13.31
C ARG A 565 8.38 -39.09 13.00
N VAL A 566 8.52 -37.99 13.73
CA VAL A 566 9.58 -37.01 13.57
C VAL A 566 10.19 -36.63 14.91
N ALA A 567 11.34 -35.95 14.85
CA ALA A 567 11.89 -35.16 15.93
C ALA A 567 11.94 -33.69 15.53
N ALA A 568 11.83 -32.79 16.49
CA ALA A 568 11.91 -31.36 16.28
C ALA A 568 13.25 -30.80 16.75
N ALA A 569 13.82 -29.92 15.97
CA ALA A 569 14.93 -29.08 16.38
C ALA A 569 14.58 -27.60 16.20
N CYS A 570 15.01 -26.77 17.14
CA CYS A 570 14.68 -25.36 17.16
C CYS A 570 15.95 -24.52 17.24
N ARG A 571 16.00 -23.45 16.46
CA ARG A 571 17.13 -22.54 16.40
C ARG A 571 16.66 -21.10 16.18
N THR A 572 17.36 -20.14 16.81
CA THR A 572 17.25 -18.72 16.50
C THR A 572 18.51 -18.29 15.75
N LEU A 573 18.34 -17.73 14.58
CA LEU A 573 19.40 -17.11 13.78
C LEU A 573 19.36 -15.59 13.97
N THR A 574 20.53 -14.96 13.88
CA THR A 574 20.62 -13.50 13.82
C THR A 574 21.22 -13.09 12.49
N VAL A 575 20.49 -12.33 11.72
CA VAL A 575 20.97 -11.73 10.48
C VAL A 575 21.41 -10.30 10.79
N SER A 576 22.71 -10.07 10.71
CA SER A 576 23.28 -8.78 11.10
C SER A 576 23.24 -7.73 9.99
N ASN A 577 23.22 -6.47 10.42
CA ASN A 577 23.30 -5.29 9.54
C ASN A 577 22.19 -5.27 8.47
N VAL A 578 20.96 -5.58 8.82
CA VAL A 578 19.80 -5.48 7.92
C VAL A 578 19.27 -4.05 7.94
N ARG A 579 18.95 -3.50 6.76
CA ARG A 579 18.31 -2.17 6.66
C ARG A 579 16.81 -2.32 6.82
N VAL A 580 16.26 -1.65 7.83
CA VAL A 580 14.82 -1.54 8.10
C VAL A 580 14.38 -0.09 7.95
N ILE A 581 13.08 0.14 7.77
CA ILE A 581 12.52 1.50 7.72
C ILE A 581 12.79 2.20 9.05
N GLY A 582 12.47 1.58 10.17
CA GLY A 582 12.62 2.13 11.51
C GLY A 582 11.51 3.11 11.90
N GLU A 583 11.24 3.21 13.19
CA GLU A 583 10.18 4.05 13.75
C GLU A 583 10.34 5.54 13.38
N SER A 584 11.58 6.05 13.46
CA SER A 584 11.88 7.45 13.16
C SER A 584 11.58 7.83 11.71
N LEU A 585 11.95 6.99 10.73
CA LEU A 585 11.67 7.27 9.32
C LEU A 585 10.19 7.12 9.03
N LEU A 586 9.54 6.09 9.55
CA LEU A 586 8.11 5.87 9.38
C LEU A 586 7.32 7.08 9.87
N ALA A 587 7.58 7.56 11.10
CA ALA A 587 6.95 8.75 11.66
C ALA A 587 7.21 10.02 10.81
N LYS A 588 8.44 10.17 10.28
CA LYS A 588 8.79 11.30 9.40
C LYS A 588 8.08 11.24 8.04
N LEU A 589 7.95 10.06 7.43
CA LEU A 589 7.21 9.89 6.16
C LEU A 589 5.74 10.27 6.35
N CYS A 590 5.17 9.85 7.44
CA CYS A 590 3.83 10.21 7.85
C CYS A 590 3.68 11.74 8.01
N LEU A 591 4.54 12.35 8.80
CA LEU A 591 4.55 13.80 9.01
C LEU A 591 4.78 14.58 7.71
N LEU A 592 5.57 14.05 6.77
CA LEU A 592 5.79 14.64 5.46
C LEU A 592 4.48 14.73 4.67
N ILE A 593 3.70 13.66 4.63
CA ILE A 593 2.42 13.63 3.90
C ILE A 593 1.47 14.68 4.46
N ASP A 594 1.27 14.70 5.79
CA ASP A 594 0.38 15.67 6.44
C ASP A 594 0.79 17.11 6.21
N LYS A 595 2.07 17.42 6.43
CA LYS A 595 2.59 18.77 6.23
C LYS A 595 2.53 19.19 4.76
N ALA A 596 2.82 18.28 3.82
CA ALA A 596 2.76 18.58 2.39
C ALA A 596 1.32 18.84 1.93
N LEU A 597 0.35 18.04 2.36
CA LEU A 597 -1.07 18.26 2.09
C LEU A 597 -1.56 19.58 2.69
N LYS A 598 -1.20 19.87 3.94
CA LYS A 598 -1.55 21.14 4.60
C LYS A 598 -0.92 22.32 3.87
N ARG A 599 0.38 22.23 3.51
CA ARG A 599 1.07 23.27 2.73
C ARG A 599 0.40 23.48 1.38
N ALA A 600 0.06 22.42 0.65
CA ALA A 600 -0.62 22.50 -0.64
C ALA A 600 -1.99 23.21 -0.50
N LYS A 601 -2.82 22.82 0.48
CA LYS A 601 -4.13 23.45 0.73
C LYS A 601 -4.02 24.94 1.07
N VAL A 602 -3.04 25.33 1.88
CA VAL A 602 -2.86 26.72 2.33
C VAL A 602 -2.27 27.60 1.24
N THR A 603 -1.40 27.06 0.36
CA THR A 603 -0.68 27.87 -0.65
C THR A 603 -1.37 27.90 -2.02
N ALA A 604 -2.17 26.88 -2.37
CA ALA A 604 -2.82 26.79 -3.69
C ALA A 604 -3.71 28.00 -3.99
N ILE A 605 -4.66 28.29 -3.10
CA ILE A 605 -5.62 29.40 -3.32
C ILE A 605 -4.90 30.75 -3.40
N PRO A 606 -4.04 31.16 -2.45
CA PRO A 606 -3.32 32.43 -2.55
C PRO A 606 -2.49 32.57 -3.83
N ILE A 607 -1.71 31.55 -4.22
CA ILE A 607 -0.85 31.64 -5.38
C ILE A 607 -1.66 31.75 -6.67
N PHE A 608 -2.60 30.81 -6.90
CA PHE A 608 -3.33 30.77 -8.16
C PHE A 608 -4.39 31.87 -8.29
N ALA A 609 -5.04 32.26 -7.18
CA ALA A 609 -5.97 33.39 -7.18
C ALA A 609 -5.23 34.72 -7.44
N THR A 610 -4.10 34.96 -6.78
CA THR A 610 -3.29 36.17 -7.01
C THR A 610 -2.78 36.21 -8.46
N SER A 611 -2.33 35.07 -9.00
CA SER A 611 -1.90 34.98 -10.41
C SER A 611 -3.04 35.23 -11.38
N GLY A 612 -4.24 34.71 -11.09
CA GLY A 612 -5.44 34.99 -11.88
C GLY A 612 -5.84 36.45 -11.84
N LEU A 613 -5.83 37.08 -10.65
CA LEU A 613 -6.12 38.53 -10.51
C LEU A 613 -5.10 39.39 -11.23
N LEU A 614 -3.81 39.04 -11.18
CA LEU A 614 -2.76 39.77 -11.91
C LEU A 614 -2.95 39.66 -13.42
N LEU A 615 -3.26 38.47 -13.93
CA LEU A 615 -3.58 38.27 -15.34
C LEU A 615 -4.85 39.01 -15.76
N MET A 616 -5.86 39.03 -14.92
CA MET A 616 -7.09 39.81 -15.17
C MET A 616 -6.82 41.30 -15.23
N LEU A 617 -5.97 41.82 -14.35
CA LEU A 617 -5.55 43.25 -14.38
C LEU A 617 -4.80 43.57 -15.66
N ILE A 618 -3.86 42.72 -16.09
CA ILE A 618 -3.13 42.90 -17.37
C ILE A 618 -4.14 42.93 -18.54
N LEU A 619 -5.09 41.99 -18.58
CA LEU A 619 -6.13 41.95 -19.61
C LEU A 619 -7.07 43.18 -19.55
N ALA A 620 -7.27 43.77 -18.41
CA ALA A 620 -8.08 45.00 -18.28
C ALA A 620 -7.34 46.21 -18.86
N LEU A 621 -6.02 46.23 -18.78
CA LEU A 621 -5.17 47.33 -19.30
C LEU A 621 -4.83 47.18 -20.80
N THR A 622 -5.04 45.99 -21.38
CA THR A 622 -4.87 45.70 -22.81
C THR A 622 -6.22 45.72 -23.53
#